data_950a38ac9362a7029adcf68d7672c7a5
#
_entry.id   950a38ac9362a7029adcf68d7672c7a5
#
_cell.length_a   1.000
_cell.length_b   1.000
_cell.length_c   1.000
_cell.angle_alpha   90.00
_cell.angle_beta   90.00
_cell.angle_gamma   90.00
#
_symmetry.space_group_name_H-M   'P 1'
#
loop_
_entity.id
_entity.type
_entity.pdbx_description
1 polymer ?
#
loop_
_entity_poly.entity_id
_entity_poly.type
_entity_poly.pdbx_seq_one_letter_code
_entity_poly.pdbx_strand_id
1 'polypeptide(L)'
;MEKTKILGSARPQSSSEPAAPSLTAQYMDWKVDWAFKKVFADKEVMMKLLRDILREDIADLEYLPNEIPVVSEKDKRSMFDVLCRTSDGRKFICEMQKKAEADLQDRLFFYGSHLVINQVKRGDREYLLSPVYVLCITGFEMDHTEPVPEGKILFDYRFREVDLGDDLFADRMNICVLELPRLGRTKPFDEMIDSAEKWAYMFQNIATFAGQPETIREFRHAMEVSRVDTLTPEEQNQYHDAMVSEYEKLVISEAYEQIGLKKGREEGRVEGRAKGLVEGMEQGKMEVARQMKKMGLSIAQIVQASGLPEEIVKGL
;
A
#
# COMPACT_ATOMS: atom_id res chain seq x y z
N MET A 1 -3.92 30.29 -3.19
CA MET A 1 -2.52 29.85 -3.45
C MET A 1 -2.59 28.35 -3.68
N GLU A 2 -2.72 27.96 -4.96
CA GLU A 2 -2.75 26.55 -5.36
C GLU A 2 -1.32 26.00 -5.34
N LYS A 3 -1.09 24.99 -4.50
CA LYS A 3 0.14 24.22 -4.53
C LYS A 3 0.03 23.17 -5.63
N THR A 4 0.65 23.45 -6.77
CA THR A 4 0.90 22.49 -7.83
C THR A 4 1.78 21.37 -7.28
N LYS A 5 1.20 20.18 -7.04
CA LYS A 5 1.94 18.97 -6.73
C LYS A 5 2.75 18.56 -7.95
N ILE A 6 4.07 18.68 -7.86
CA ILE A 6 5.00 18.09 -8.82
C ILE A 6 4.97 16.58 -8.58
N LEU A 7 4.42 15.83 -9.54
CA LEU A 7 4.51 14.36 -9.58
C LEU A 7 5.99 13.96 -9.65
N GLY A 8 6.48 13.37 -8.57
CA GLY A 8 7.79 12.76 -8.54
C GLY A 8 7.87 11.63 -9.57
N SER A 9 8.93 11.63 -10.35
CA SER A 9 9.22 10.62 -11.36
C SER A 9 9.44 9.27 -10.70
N ALA A 10 8.45 8.39 -10.78
CA ALA A 10 8.63 6.97 -10.48
C ALA A 10 9.72 6.40 -11.40
N ARG A 11 10.77 5.83 -10.83
CA ARG A 11 11.76 5.06 -11.60
C ARG A 11 11.05 3.90 -12.28
N PRO A 12 11.30 3.62 -13.56
CA PRO A 12 10.73 2.45 -14.21
C PRO A 12 11.29 1.20 -13.54
N GLN A 13 10.43 0.48 -12.82
CA GLN A 13 10.72 -0.88 -12.41
C GLN A 13 10.82 -1.73 -13.67
N SER A 14 11.88 -2.52 -13.80
CA SER A 14 12.07 -3.45 -14.90
C SER A 14 10.85 -4.38 -14.96
N SER A 15 10.07 -4.26 -16.03
CA SER A 15 8.94 -5.13 -16.32
C SER A 15 9.44 -6.53 -16.68
N SER A 16 9.67 -7.36 -15.67
CA SER A 16 9.63 -8.81 -15.87
C SER A 16 8.15 -9.20 -15.84
N GLU A 17 7.66 -9.81 -16.91
CA GLU A 17 6.31 -10.40 -16.92
C GLU A 17 6.11 -11.21 -15.65
N PRO A 18 4.95 -11.08 -14.99
CA PRO A 18 4.67 -11.87 -13.80
C PRO A 18 4.74 -13.36 -14.15
N ALA A 19 5.51 -14.11 -13.40
CA ALA A 19 5.64 -15.56 -13.63
C ALA A 19 4.28 -16.23 -13.40
N ALA A 20 3.88 -17.10 -14.33
CA ALA A 20 2.68 -17.90 -14.20
C ALA A 20 2.71 -18.74 -12.91
N PRO A 21 1.57 -18.92 -12.23
CA PRO A 21 1.50 -19.70 -10.99
C PRO A 21 1.98 -21.14 -11.22
N SER A 22 2.87 -21.62 -10.35
CA SER A 22 3.43 -22.98 -10.42
C SER A 22 2.96 -23.80 -9.22
N LEU A 23 2.27 -24.90 -9.47
CA LEU A 23 1.89 -25.90 -8.45
C LEU A 23 3.07 -26.77 -7.99
N THR A 24 4.27 -26.60 -8.54
CA THR A 24 5.45 -27.37 -8.16
C THR A 24 6.18 -26.83 -6.94
N ALA A 25 5.71 -25.70 -6.38
CA ALA A 25 6.25 -25.15 -5.15
C ALA A 25 5.98 -26.10 -3.98
N GLN A 26 6.97 -26.31 -3.11
CA GLN A 26 6.82 -27.15 -1.92
C GLN A 26 5.94 -26.46 -0.86
N TYR A 27 5.95 -25.13 -0.82
CA TYR A 27 5.25 -24.32 0.15
C TYR A 27 4.30 -23.34 -0.53
N MET A 28 3.18 -23.04 0.14
CA MET A 28 2.23 -22.05 -0.29
C MET A 28 2.83 -20.64 -0.25
N ASP A 29 2.52 -19.82 -1.23
CA ASP A 29 2.85 -18.38 -1.21
C ASP A 29 1.90 -17.66 -0.25
N TRP A 30 2.43 -17.16 0.87
CA TRP A 30 1.64 -16.46 1.89
C TRP A 30 1.00 -15.16 1.41
N LYS A 31 1.39 -14.64 0.25
CA LYS A 31 0.78 -13.47 -0.37
C LYS A 31 -0.52 -13.80 -1.12
N VAL A 32 -0.83 -15.07 -1.32
CA VAL A 32 -2.12 -15.52 -1.89
C VAL A 32 -3.16 -15.53 -0.79
N ASP A 33 -4.29 -14.85 -1.00
CA ASP A 33 -5.35 -14.65 0.00
C ASP A 33 -5.79 -15.97 0.68
N TRP A 34 -6.03 -17.00 -0.10
CA TRP A 34 -6.38 -18.33 0.42
C TRP A 34 -5.28 -18.92 1.30
N ALA A 35 -4.04 -18.83 0.86
CA ALA A 35 -2.89 -19.36 1.60
C ALA A 35 -2.63 -18.56 2.87
N PHE A 36 -2.76 -17.22 2.82
CA PHE A 36 -2.69 -16.39 4.01
C PHE A 36 -3.69 -16.83 5.07
N LYS A 37 -4.96 -16.93 4.72
CA LYS A 37 -6.01 -17.37 5.62
C LYS A 37 -5.78 -18.78 6.16
N LYS A 38 -5.31 -19.70 5.33
CA LYS A 38 -5.02 -21.09 5.71
C LYS A 38 -3.85 -21.19 6.70
N VAL A 39 -2.73 -20.53 6.40
CA VAL A 39 -1.51 -20.61 7.22
C VAL A 39 -1.68 -19.85 8.54
N PHE A 40 -2.26 -18.65 8.50
CA PHE A 40 -2.48 -17.83 9.69
C PHE A 40 -3.78 -18.18 10.46
N ALA A 41 -4.53 -19.20 10.03
CA ALA A 41 -5.50 -19.88 10.87
C ALA A 41 -4.83 -20.82 11.90
N ASP A 42 -3.55 -21.16 11.72
CA ASP A 42 -2.78 -21.84 12.76
C ASP A 42 -2.44 -20.84 13.87
N LYS A 43 -2.85 -21.19 15.08
CA LYS A 43 -2.78 -20.32 16.25
C LYS A 43 -1.34 -19.98 16.66
N GLU A 44 -0.44 -20.93 16.54
CA GLU A 44 0.97 -20.76 16.91
C GLU A 44 1.66 -19.83 15.91
N VAL A 45 1.40 -20.01 14.61
CA VAL A 45 1.92 -19.13 13.56
C VAL A 45 1.42 -17.70 13.72
N MET A 46 0.10 -17.52 13.97
CA MET A 46 -0.48 -16.21 14.18
C MET A 46 0.06 -15.52 15.43
N MET A 47 0.13 -16.24 16.56
CA MET A 47 0.70 -15.68 17.79
C MET A 47 2.15 -15.26 17.60
N LYS A 48 2.94 -16.06 16.86
CA LYS A 48 4.32 -15.71 16.57
C LYS A 48 4.39 -14.42 15.71
N LEU A 49 3.59 -14.31 14.65
CA LEU A 49 3.53 -13.11 13.82
C LEU A 49 3.21 -11.86 14.66
N LEU A 50 2.15 -11.93 15.46
CA LEU A 50 1.71 -10.78 16.26
C LEU A 50 2.74 -10.37 17.31
N ARG A 51 3.33 -11.36 18.04
CA ARG A 51 4.41 -11.07 19.00
C ARG A 51 5.61 -10.41 18.37
N ASP A 52 6.05 -10.96 17.24
CA ASP A 52 7.26 -10.52 16.55
C ASP A 52 7.12 -9.13 15.93
N ILE A 53 5.95 -8.83 15.33
CA ILE A 53 5.73 -7.57 14.61
C ILE A 53 5.24 -6.48 15.55
N LEU A 54 4.25 -6.77 16.39
CA LEU A 54 3.63 -5.77 17.26
C LEU A 54 4.37 -5.60 18.59
N ARG A 55 5.29 -6.53 18.90
CA ARG A 55 6.04 -6.57 20.17
C ARG A 55 5.13 -6.65 21.40
N GLU A 56 3.99 -7.29 21.23
CA GLU A 56 2.99 -7.48 22.27
C GLU A 56 3.16 -8.86 22.92
N ASP A 57 3.01 -8.92 24.24
CA ASP A 57 2.97 -10.22 24.95
C ASP A 57 1.58 -10.84 24.78
N ILE A 58 1.49 -11.90 23.98
CA ILE A 58 0.26 -12.62 23.64
C ILE A 58 0.40 -14.05 24.13
N ALA A 59 -0.25 -14.38 25.25
CA ALA A 59 -0.20 -15.71 25.81
C ALA A 59 -1.11 -16.68 25.05
N ASP A 60 -2.26 -16.20 24.59
CA ASP A 60 -3.28 -16.98 23.88
C ASP A 60 -4.18 -16.10 23.03
N LEU A 61 -4.79 -16.66 21.98
CA LEU A 61 -5.78 -15.96 21.14
C LEU A 61 -6.90 -16.90 20.71
N GLU A 62 -8.04 -16.32 20.39
CA GLU A 62 -9.18 -16.97 19.73
C GLU A 62 -9.50 -16.24 18.42
N TYR A 63 -9.89 -17.00 17.40
CA TYR A 63 -10.38 -16.43 16.16
C TYR A 63 -11.83 -16.00 16.29
N LEU A 64 -12.14 -14.85 15.70
CA LEU A 64 -13.49 -14.32 15.63
C LEU A 64 -14.00 -14.37 14.18
N PRO A 65 -15.33 -14.33 13.97
CA PRO A 65 -15.85 -14.16 12.62
C PRO A 65 -15.23 -12.93 11.94
N ASN A 66 -14.74 -13.12 10.72
CA ASN A 66 -14.02 -12.10 9.97
C ASN A 66 -14.93 -11.15 9.20
N GLU A 67 -16.24 -11.17 9.42
CA GLU A 67 -17.21 -10.27 8.82
C GLU A 67 -17.62 -9.19 9.81
N ILE A 68 -17.68 -7.94 9.33
CA ILE A 68 -18.33 -6.87 10.06
C ILE A 68 -19.83 -7.07 9.98
N PRO A 69 -20.54 -7.20 11.12
CA PRO A 69 -22.00 -7.26 11.11
C PRO A 69 -22.58 -6.01 10.46
N VAL A 70 -23.39 -6.21 9.43
CA VAL A 70 -24.11 -5.13 8.75
C VAL A 70 -25.26 -4.67 9.62
N VAL A 71 -25.27 -3.42 10.06
CA VAL A 71 -26.35 -2.84 10.88
C VAL A 71 -27.54 -2.46 10.00
N SER A 72 -27.30 -2.14 8.75
CA SER A 72 -28.33 -1.82 7.76
C SER A 72 -27.97 -2.41 6.38
N GLU A 73 -28.98 -2.64 5.52
CA GLU A 73 -28.76 -3.12 4.14
C GLU A 73 -27.92 -2.14 3.28
N LYS A 74 -27.77 -0.90 3.72
CA LYS A 74 -26.98 0.13 3.04
C LYS A 74 -25.51 0.13 3.46
N ASP A 75 -25.17 -0.57 4.53
CA ASP A 75 -23.79 -0.62 5.02
C ASP A 75 -22.92 -1.51 4.14
N LYS A 76 -21.71 -1.05 3.84
CA LYS A 76 -20.73 -1.84 3.09
C LYS A 76 -20.33 -3.06 3.93
N ARG A 77 -20.56 -4.26 3.41
CA ARG A 77 -19.98 -5.48 3.99
C ARG A 77 -18.47 -5.39 3.87
N SER A 78 -17.80 -5.54 4.98
CA SER A 78 -16.34 -5.61 5.04
C SER A 78 -15.93 -6.93 5.65
N MET A 79 -15.00 -7.60 5.00
CA MET A 79 -14.43 -8.86 5.45
C MET A 79 -12.96 -8.62 5.78
N PHE A 80 -12.51 -9.14 6.90
CA PHE A 80 -11.10 -9.17 7.26
C PHE A 80 -10.48 -10.49 6.78
N ASP A 81 -9.18 -10.49 6.51
CA ASP A 81 -8.50 -11.74 6.23
C ASP A 81 -8.45 -12.60 7.50
N VAL A 82 -7.98 -12.04 8.60
CA VAL A 82 -7.98 -12.68 9.90
C VAL A 82 -8.36 -11.68 10.98
N LEU A 83 -9.30 -12.09 11.87
CA LEU A 83 -9.67 -11.36 13.07
C LEU A 83 -9.50 -12.28 14.29
N CYS A 84 -8.76 -11.83 15.29
CA CYS A 84 -8.59 -12.58 16.53
C CYS A 84 -8.63 -11.67 17.77
N ARG A 85 -8.82 -12.30 18.93
CA ARG A 85 -8.89 -11.65 20.24
C ARG A 85 -8.06 -12.44 21.26
N THR A 86 -7.36 -11.73 22.14
CA THR A 86 -6.68 -12.31 23.30
C THR A 86 -7.62 -12.42 24.51
N SER A 87 -7.22 -13.21 25.51
CA SER A 87 -7.98 -13.40 26.75
C SER A 87 -8.16 -12.10 27.54
N ASP A 88 -7.26 -11.13 27.42
CA ASP A 88 -7.36 -9.80 28.03
C ASP A 88 -8.19 -8.80 27.22
N GLY A 89 -8.79 -9.24 26.11
CA GLY A 89 -9.74 -8.49 25.31
C GLY A 89 -9.15 -7.68 24.17
N ARG A 90 -7.80 -7.63 24.00
CA ARG A 90 -7.17 -6.97 22.84
C ARG A 90 -7.61 -7.65 21.54
N LYS A 91 -7.88 -6.85 20.50
CA LYS A 91 -8.33 -7.33 19.19
C LYS A 91 -7.31 -7.04 18.12
N PHE A 92 -7.12 -7.98 17.22
CA PHE A 92 -6.14 -7.93 16.15
C PHE A 92 -6.80 -8.24 14.81
N ILE A 93 -6.66 -7.34 13.86
CA ILE A 93 -6.93 -7.57 12.43
C ILE A 93 -5.59 -7.78 11.75
N CYS A 94 -5.50 -8.82 10.91
CA CYS A 94 -4.38 -9.01 10.01
C CYS A 94 -4.89 -9.05 8.58
N GLU A 95 -4.29 -8.23 7.70
CA GLU A 95 -4.63 -8.06 6.30
C GLU A 95 -3.40 -8.27 5.42
N MET A 96 -3.55 -8.99 4.32
CA MET A 96 -2.54 -9.12 3.28
C MET A 96 -2.99 -8.37 2.03
N GLN A 97 -2.31 -7.29 1.67
CA GLN A 97 -2.63 -6.45 0.52
C GLN A 97 -1.53 -6.54 -0.54
N LYS A 98 -1.83 -7.24 -1.63
CA LYS A 98 -0.85 -7.49 -2.70
C LYS A 98 -0.66 -6.30 -3.64
N LYS A 99 -1.71 -5.47 -3.81
CA LYS A 99 -1.75 -4.31 -4.71
C LYS A 99 -2.14 -3.05 -3.98
N ALA A 100 -1.61 -1.92 -4.46
CA ALA A 100 -2.02 -0.62 -3.99
C ALA A 100 -3.47 -0.33 -4.38
N GLU A 101 -4.27 0.05 -3.39
CA GLU A 101 -5.63 0.52 -3.56
C GLU A 101 -5.73 1.94 -3.00
N ALA A 102 -6.43 2.82 -3.72
CA ALA A 102 -6.48 4.24 -3.37
C ALA A 102 -7.15 4.51 -2.02
N ASP A 103 -8.01 3.62 -1.55
CA ASP A 103 -8.77 3.73 -0.31
C ASP A 103 -8.20 2.88 0.85
N LEU A 104 -7.01 2.29 0.69
CA LEU A 104 -6.45 1.38 1.70
C LEU A 104 -6.29 2.06 3.06
N GLN A 105 -5.80 3.29 3.11
CA GLN A 105 -5.61 4.03 4.36
C GLN A 105 -6.93 4.23 5.10
N ASP A 106 -7.96 4.67 4.38
CA ASP A 106 -9.30 4.88 4.92
C ASP A 106 -9.91 3.55 5.38
N ARG A 107 -9.68 2.47 4.65
CA ARG A 107 -10.16 1.13 4.97
C ARG A 107 -9.53 0.58 6.25
N LEU A 108 -8.22 0.70 6.42
CA LEU A 108 -7.53 0.26 7.64
C LEU A 108 -8.03 1.04 8.87
N PHE A 109 -8.20 2.35 8.72
CA PHE A 109 -8.75 3.19 9.78
C PHE A 109 -10.20 2.83 10.11
N PHE A 110 -11.03 2.60 9.09
CA PHE A 110 -12.42 2.17 9.23
C PHE A 110 -12.51 0.84 9.98
N TYR A 111 -11.67 -0.15 9.63
CA TYR A 111 -11.63 -1.46 10.28
C TYR A 111 -11.30 -1.36 11.77
N GLY A 112 -10.25 -0.61 12.11
CA GLY A 112 -9.86 -0.36 13.50
C GLY A 112 -10.97 0.34 14.29
N SER A 113 -11.56 1.39 13.71
CA SER A 113 -12.65 2.16 14.32
C SER A 113 -13.89 1.29 14.58
N HIS A 114 -14.23 0.41 13.65
CA HIS A 114 -15.35 -0.51 13.78
C HIS A 114 -15.16 -1.47 14.97
N LEU A 115 -13.95 -2.00 15.17
CA LEU A 115 -13.64 -2.82 16.32
C LEU A 115 -13.67 -2.05 17.65
N VAL A 116 -13.32 -0.76 17.64
CA VAL A 116 -13.43 0.12 18.82
C VAL A 116 -14.89 0.32 19.18
N ILE A 117 -15.73 0.75 18.22
CA ILE A 117 -17.15 1.02 18.43
C ILE A 117 -17.91 -0.20 18.94
N ASN A 118 -17.61 -1.38 18.44
CA ASN A 118 -18.30 -2.62 18.81
C ASN A 118 -17.90 -3.17 20.19
N GLN A 119 -17.06 -2.49 20.95
CA GLN A 119 -16.74 -2.89 22.31
C GLN A 119 -17.78 -2.39 23.33
N VAL A 120 -18.50 -1.31 22.99
CA VAL A 120 -19.48 -0.69 23.88
C VAL A 120 -20.89 -1.00 23.40
N LYS A 121 -21.74 -1.52 24.30
CA LYS A 121 -23.13 -1.85 24.00
C LYS A 121 -24.09 -0.83 24.60
N ARG A 122 -25.28 -0.77 24.03
CA ARG A 122 -26.33 0.08 24.57
C ARG A 122 -26.66 -0.35 26.00
N GLY A 123 -26.51 0.57 26.96
CA GLY A 123 -26.77 0.35 28.39
C GLY A 123 -25.50 0.17 29.23
N ASP A 124 -24.33 0.07 28.62
CA ASP A 124 -23.07 0.11 29.35
C ASP A 124 -22.92 1.48 30.04
N ARG A 125 -22.49 1.45 31.31
CA ARG A 125 -22.30 2.69 32.10
C ARG A 125 -20.92 3.30 31.91
N GLU A 126 -19.94 2.47 31.48
CA GLU A 126 -18.53 2.84 31.37
C GLU A 126 -18.00 2.47 29.99
N TYR A 127 -17.10 3.30 29.48
CA TYR A 127 -16.39 3.03 28.23
C TYR A 127 -15.07 2.32 28.53
N LEU A 128 -15.14 1.00 28.72
CA LEU A 128 -13.93 0.17 28.93
C LEU A 128 -13.48 -0.40 27.59
N LEU A 129 -12.53 0.27 26.97
CA LEU A 129 -12.00 -0.12 25.66
C LEU A 129 -10.68 -0.87 25.79
N SER A 130 -10.64 -2.09 25.27
CA SER A 130 -9.41 -2.83 25.05
C SER A 130 -8.70 -2.33 23.78
N PRO A 131 -7.36 -2.38 23.71
CA PRO A 131 -6.60 -2.01 22.53
C PRO A 131 -7.02 -2.77 21.27
N VAL A 132 -6.97 -2.07 20.13
CA VAL A 132 -7.22 -2.62 18.80
C VAL A 132 -5.97 -2.44 17.97
N TYR A 133 -5.55 -3.49 17.29
CA TYR A 133 -4.39 -3.52 16.40
C TYR A 133 -4.84 -3.91 15.00
N VAL A 134 -4.41 -3.14 14.01
CA VAL A 134 -4.59 -3.45 12.59
C VAL A 134 -3.21 -3.65 11.99
N LEU A 135 -2.83 -4.89 11.70
CA LEU A 135 -1.61 -5.23 10.99
C LEU A 135 -1.93 -5.42 9.51
N CYS A 136 -1.38 -4.56 8.67
CA CYS A 136 -1.45 -4.68 7.23
C CYS A 136 -0.09 -5.05 6.66
N ILE A 137 -0.02 -6.13 5.88
CA ILE A 137 1.19 -6.56 5.18
C ILE A 137 0.99 -6.20 3.71
N THR A 138 1.89 -5.39 3.14
CA THR A 138 1.73 -4.90 1.78
C THR A 138 2.79 -5.46 0.82
N GLY A 139 2.36 -5.88 -0.36
CA GLY A 139 3.21 -6.27 -1.47
C GLY A 139 3.74 -5.07 -2.28
N PHE A 140 3.54 -3.86 -1.80
CA PHE A 140 3.93 -2.59 -2.43
C PHE A 140 4.37 -1.58 -1.37
N GLU A 141 5.06 -0.53 -1.80
CA GLU A 141 5.42 0.61 -0.96
C GLU A 141 4.28 1.64 -0.97
N MET A 142 3.91 2.14 0.22
CA MET A 142 2.90 3.20 0.34
C MET A 142 3.51 4.58 0.04
N ASP A 143 2.65 5.50 -0.42
CA ASP A 143 3.03 6.90 -0.64
C ASP A 143 3.13 7.64 0.71
N HIS A 144 4.33 7.68 1.28
CA HIS A 144 4.60 8.44 2.48
C HIS A 144 4.75 9.93 2.18
N THR A 145 4.30 10.80 3.09
CA THR A 145 4.44 12.26 2.94
C THR A 145 5.86 12.75 3.16
N GLU A 146 6.65 12.00 3.95
CA GLU A 146 8.04 12.30 4.28
C GLU A 146 8.99 11.22 3.71
N PRO A 147 10.26 11.55 3.45
CA PRO A 147 11.23 10.57 3.00
C PRO A 147 11.38 9.42 4.00
N VAL A 148 11.25 8.19 3.54
CA VAL A 148 11.39 7.00 4.37
C VAL A 148 12.87 6.69 4.57
N PRO A 149 13.35 6.53 5.82
CA PRO A 149 14.72 6.12 6.11
C PRO A 149 15.06 4.77 5.47
N GLU A 150 16.31 4.62 5.03
CA GLU A 150 16.80 3.34 4.50
C GLU A 150 16.65 2.21 5.52
N GLY A 151 16.17 1.05 5.08
CA GLY A 151 15.95 -0.11 5.93
C GLY A 151 14.69 -0.07 6.79
N LYS A 152 13.91 1.00 6.76
CA LYS A 152 12.62 1.03 7.46
C LYS A 152 11.56 0.32 6.63
N ILE A 153 11.07 -0.80 7.14
CA ILE A 153 10.06 -1.65 6.49
C ILE A 153 8.74 -1.74 7.29
N LEU A 154 8.79 -1.50 8.60
CA LEU A 154 7.64 -1.53 9.50
C LEU A 154 7.28 -0.11 9.93
N PHE A 155 6.02 0.26 9.77
CA PHE A 155 5.46 1.56 10.12
C PHE A 155 4.37 1.35 11.17
N ASP A 156 4.54 1.99 12.34
CA ASP A 156 3.65 1.92 13.48
C ASP A 156 3.00 3.30 13.69
N TYR A 157 1.69 3.38 13.41
CA TYR A 157 0.90 4.59 13.54
C TYR A 157 0.05 4.54 14.80
N ARG A 158 0.22 5.55 15.67
CA ARG A 158 -0.45 5.67 16.96
C ARG A 158 -0.99 7.07 17.16
N PHE A 159 -1.99 7.20 18.01
CA PHE A 159 -2.45 8.50 18.48
C PHE A 159 -1.43 9.06 19.48
N ARG A 160 -0.95 10.27 19.21
CA ARG A 160 0.05 10.92 20.03
C ARG A 160 -0.25 12.41 20.13
N GLU A 161 -0.04 13.00 21.29
CA GLU A 161 -0.07 14.44 21.44
C GLU A 161 1.07 15.06 20.61
N VAL A 162 0.78 16.15 19.88
CA VAL A 162 1.64 16.65 18.80
C VAL A 162 2.87 17.38 19.34
N ASP A 163 2.69 18.21 20.39
CA ASP A 163 3.75 19.10 20.90
C ASP A 163 4.60 18.43 22.00
N LEU A 164 3.97 17.70 22.91
CA LEU A 164 4.65 17.05 24.05
C LEU A 164 5.09 15.61 23.72
N GLY A 165 4.50 15.01 22.70
CA GLY A 165 4.72 13.61 22.39
C GLY A 165 4.12 12.66 23.43
N ASP A 166 3.05 13.08 24.13
CA ASP A 166 2.37 12.27 25.12
C ASP A 166 1.57 11.14 24.47
N ASP A 167 1.69 9.94 25.01
CA ASP A 167 1.10 8.70 24.50
C ASP A 167 -0.21 8.29 25.23
N LEU A 168 -0.91 9.24 25.89
CA LEU A 168 -2.12 8.97 26.68
C LEU A 168 -3.19 8.17 25.93
N PHE A 169 -3.31 8.33 24.62
CA PHE A 169 -4.26 7.64 23.76
C PHE A 169 -3.62 6.59 22.85
N ALA A 170 -2.30 6.36 22.95
CA ALA A 170 -1.56 5.52 22.02
C ALA A 170 -2.08 4.08 21.93
N ASP A 171 -2.55 3.52 23.05
CA ASP A 171 -2.94 2.11 23.14
C ASP A 171 -4.37 1.81 22.65
N ARG A 172 -5.13 2.81 22.22
CA ARG A 172 -6.55 2.59 21.88
C ARG A 172 -6.75 2.00 20.50
N MET A 173 -5.99 2.49 19.52
CA MET A 173 -5.97 1.96 18.17
C MET A 173 -4.58 2.11 17.58
N ASN A 174 -4.01 1.02 17.12
CA ASN A 174 -2.69 0.94 16.52
C ASN A 174 -2.82 0.40 15.10
N ILE A 175 -2.24 1.08 14.12
CA ILE A 175 -2.18 0.62 12.73
C ILE A 175 -0.71 0.37 12.40
N CYS A 176 -0.36 -0.88 12.12
CA CYS A 176 0.99 -1.28 11.73
C CYS A 176 0.98 -1.72 10.27
N VAL A 177 1.91 -1.19 9.48
CA VAL A 177 2.07 -1.57 8.07
C VAL A 177 3.46 -2.14 7.85
N LEU A 178 3.52 -3.38 7.37
CA LEU A 178 4.75 -4.05 6.96
C LEU A 178 4.86 -4.01 5.44
N GLU A 179 5.76 -3.16 4.92
CA GLU A 179 5.98 -2.99 3.47
C GLU A 179 7.06 -3.95 2.97
N LEU A 180 6.65 -5.09 2.42
CA LEU A 180 7.55 -6.16 1.99
C LEU A 180 8.64 -5.72 0.99
N PRO A 181 8.35 -4.88 -0.03
CA PRO A 181 9.37 -4.52 -1.02
C PRO A 181 10.54 -3.73 -0.45
N ARG A 182 10.37 -3.04 0.68
CA ARG A 182 11.44 -2.25 1.32
C ARG A 182 12.55 -3.08 1.94
N LEU A 183 12.32 -4.37 2.17
CA LEU A 183 13.39 -5.26 2.64
C LEU A 183 14.56 -5.33 1.65
N GLY A 184 14.28 -5.16 0.33
CA GLY A 184 15.28 -5.36 -0.70
C GLY A 184 15.65 -6.84 -0.89
N ARG A 185 16.68 -7.10 -1.71
CA ARG A 185 17.11 -8.47 -2.04
C ARG A 185 18.50 -8.84 -1.49
N THR A 186 19.14 -7.96 -0.76
CA THR A 186 20.60 -8.03 -0.55
C THR A 186 21.03 -8.53 0.82
N LYS A 187 20.12 -8.61 1.81
CA LYS A 187 20.49 -9.03 3.16
C LYS A 187 20.17 -10.51 3.38
N PRO A 188 21.17 -11.36 3.67
CA PRO A 188 20.96 -12.76 4.04
C PRO A 188 20.10 -12.87 5.32
N PHE A 189 19.31 -13.95 5.41
CA PHE A 189 18.41 -14.15 6.54
C PHE A 189 19.12 -14.20 7.91
N ASP A 190 20.29 -14.83 7.96
CA ASP A 190 21.13 -14.99 9.16
C ASP A 190 21.74 -13.67 9.65
N GLU A 191 21.79 -12.65 8.81
CA GLU A 191 22.21 -11.30 9.17
C GLU A 191 21.05 -10.41 9.63
N MET A 192 19.79 -10.89 9.50
CA MET A 192 18.61 -10.15 9.94
C MET A 192 18.44 -10.27 11.45
N ILE A 193 18.42 -9.14 12.12
CA ILE A 193 18.24 -9.07 13.59
C ILE A 193 16.78 -8.77 13.92
N ASP A 194 16.13 -7.89 13.14
CA ASP A 194 14.76 -7.48 13.38
C ASP A 194 13.77 -8.55 12.90
N SER A 195 12.81 -8.87 13.75
CA SER A 195 11.75 -9.84 13.44
C SER A 195 10.92 -9.44 12.23
N ALA A 196 10.68 -8.13 12.02
CA ALA A 196 9.93 -7.65 10.86
C ALA A 196 10.69 -7.94 9.55
N GLU A 197 12.04 -7.79 9.53
CA GLU A 197 12.85 -8.17 8.36
C GLU A 197 12.73 -9.67 8.05
N LYS A 198 12.78 -10.52 9.08
CA LYS A 198 12.66 -11.97 8.95
C LYS A 198 11.28 -12.38 8.43
N TRP A 199 10.21 -11.79 8.94
CA TRP A 199 8.86 -12.02 8.43
C TRP A 199 8.72 -11.54 7.00
N ALA A 200 9.20 -10.33 6.68
CA ALA A 200 9.18 -9.82 5.30
C ALA A 200 9.94 -10.74 4.33
N TYR A 201 11.10 -11.26 4.76
CA TYR A 201 11.85 -12.25 3.99
C TYR A 201 11.05 -13.53 3.75
N MET A 202 10.39 -14.06 4.79
CA MET A 202 9.57 -15.25 4.65
C MET A 202 8.39 -15.03 3.70
N PHE A 203 7.66 -13.92 3.82
CA PHE A 203 6.58 -13.57 2.89
C PHE A 203 7.05 -13.46 1.43
N GLN A 204 8.25 -12.95 1.21
CA GLN A 204 8.79 -12.81 -0.14
C GLN A 204 9.28 -14.12 -0.74
N ASN A 205 9.80 -15.04 0.08
CA ASN A 205 10.60 -16.14 -0.40
C ASN A 205 10.04 -17.55 -0.13
N ILE A 206 9.05 -17.72 0.78
CA ILE A 206 8.55 -19.03 1.21
C ILE A 206 8.22 -19.97 0.05
N ALA A 207 7.55 -19.46 -1.00
CA ALA A 207 7.15 -20.25 -2.17
C ALA A 207 8.35 -20.69 -3.05
N THR A 208 9.53 -20.12 -2.83
CA THR A 208 10.74 -20.46 -3.61
C THR A 208 11.61 -21.52 -2.94
N PHE A 209 11.34 -21.87 -1.68
CA PHE A 209 12.15 -22.83 -0.95
C PHE A 209 11.93 -24.27 -1.44
N ALA A 210 13.06 -24.99 -1.59
CA ALA A 210 13.08 -26.41 -1.84
C ALA A 210 13.68 -27.10 -0.59
N GLY A 211 12.83 -27.39 0.41
CA GLY A 211 13.26 -27.95 1.69
C GLY A 211 13.19 -26.91 2.83
N GLN A 212 13.67 -27.30 4.00
CA GLN A 212 13.70 -26.45 5.21
C GLN A 212 15.14 -26.04 5.51
N PRO A 213 15.60 -24.86 5.05
CA PRO A 213 16.94 -24.40 5.40
C PRO A 213 17.13 -24.25 6.90
N GLU A 214 18.25 -24.72 7.43
CA GLU A 214 18.54 -24.66 8.88
C GLU A 214 18.63 -23.21 9.38
N THR A 215 19.02 -22.29 8.52
CA THR A 215 19.09 -20.84 8.81
C THR A 215 17.76 -20.23 9.22
N ILE A 216 16.63 -20.79 8.77
CA ILE A 216 15.27 -20.30 9.06
C ILE A 216 14.50 -21.21 10.04
N ARG A 217 15.21 -21.96 10.87
CA ARG A 217 14.61 -22.93 11.84
C ARG A 217 13.55 -22.34 12.75
N GLU A 218 13.61 -21.06 13.04
CA GLU A 218 12.61 -20.36 13.86
C GLU A 218 11.23 -20.26 13.20
N PHE A 219 11.14 -20.48 11.87
CA PHE A 219 9.90 -20.55 11.10
C PHE A 219 9.48 -21.97 10.75
N ARG A 220 10.14 -22.99 11.33
CA ARG A 220 9.89 -24.40 10.97
C ARG A 220 8.41 -24.76 11.04
N HIS A 221 7.73 -24.41 12.13
CA HIS A 221 6.30 -24.69 12.29
C HIS A 221 5.47 -24.00 11.20
N ALA A 222 5.70 -22.71 10.94
CA ALA A 222 5.01 -22.00 9.88
C ALA A 222 5.27 -22.62 8.49
N MET A 223 6.48 -23.10 8.23
CA MET A 223 6.80 -23.82 7.01
C MET A 223 6.07 -25.16 6.92
N GLU A 224 5.99 -25.93 8.00
CA GLU A 224 5.25 -27.18 8.03
C GLU A 224 3.77 -26.98 7.73
N VAL A 225 3.14 -25.98 8.34
CA VAL A 225 1.74 -25.59 8.06
C VAL A 225 1.56 -25.13 6.61
N SER A 226 2.60 -24.59 5.99
CA SER A 226 2.55 -24.06 4.61
C SER A 226 2.77 -25.10 3.52
N ARG A 227 3.00 -26.35 3.84
CA ARG A 227 3.31 -27.39 2.85
C ARG A 227 2.13 -27.69 1.92
N VAL A 228 2.37 -27.64 0.63
CA VAL A 228 1.34 -27.95 -0.39
C VAL A 228 0.98 -29.44 -0.39
N ASP A 229 1.91 -30.33 -0.11
CA ASP A 229 1.67 -31.77 -0.09
C ASP A 229 0.86 -32.26 1.11
N THR A 230 0.64 -31.42 2.12
CA THR A 230 -0.26 -31.71 3.26
C THR A 230 -1.70 -31.32 3.00
N LEU A 231 -1.96 -30.57 1.93
CA LEU A 231 -3.31 -30.16 1.55
C LEU A 231 -4.11 -31.33 0.99
N THR A 232 -5.40 -31.38 1.32
CA THR A 232 -6.33 -32.30 0.66
C THR A 232 -6.46 -31.95 -0.84
N PRO A 233 -6.92 -32.87 -1.69
CA PRO A 233 -7.13 -32.55 -3.11
C PRO A 233 -8.06 -31.35 -3.35
N GLU A 234 -9.07 -31.16 -2.49
CA GLU A 234 -9.99 -30.03 -2.56
C GLU A 234 -9.28 -28.73 -2.21
N GLU A 235 -8.49 -28.71 -1.13
CA GLU A 235 -7.68 -27.56 -0.73
C GLU A 235 -6.61 -27.21 -1.77
N GLN A 236 -6.00 -28.19 -2.43
CA GLN A 236 -5.05 -27.96 -3.53
C GLN A 236 -5.74 -27.24 -4.71
N ASN A 237 -6.97 -27.66 -5.05
CA ASN A 237 -7.76 -27.01 -6.09
C ASN A 237 -8.12 -25.58 -5.69
N GLN A 238 -8.59 -25.35 -4.45
CA GLN A 238 -8.91 -24.01 -3.95
C GLN A 238 -7.69 -23.09 -3.97
N TYR A 239 -6.53 -23.58 -3.54
CA TYR A 239 -5.28 -22.82 -3.59
C TYR A 239 -4.86 -22.51 -5.03
N HIS A 240 -4.98 -23.48 -5.93
CA HIS A 240 -4.70 -23.28 -7.35
C HIS A 240 -5.60 -22.20 -7.96
N ASP A 241 -6.92 -22.31 -7.74
CA ASP A 241 -7.90 -21.36 -8.25
C ASP A 241 -7.63 -19.94 -7.71
N ALA A 242 -7.26 -19.83 -6.43
CA ALA A 242 -6.87 -18.56 -5.83
C ALA A 242 -5.62 -17.96 -6.50
N MET A 243 -4.58 -18.77 -6.75
CA MET A 243 -3.38 -18.32 -7.45
C MET A 243 -3.68 -17.87 -8.88
N VAL A 244 -4.50 -18.63 -9.63
CA VAL A 244 -4.89 -18.27 -11.00
C VAL A 244 -5.69 -16.98 -11.01
N SER A 245 -6.70 -16.87 -10.13
CA SER A 245 -7.52 -15.66 -10.02
C SER A 245 -6.68 -14.41 -9.69
N GLU A 246 -5.71 -14.53 -8.79
CA GLU A 246 -4.82 -13.41 -8.47
C GLU A 246 -3.87 -13.07 -9.62
N TYR A 247 -3.35 -14.07 -10.32
CA TYR A 247 -2.52 -13.87 -11.50
C TYR A 247 -3.30 -13.15 -12.61
N GLU A 248 -4.53 -13.59 -12.91
CA GLU A 248 -5.40 -12.92 -13.88
C GLU A 248 -5.67 -11.47 -13.51
N LYS A 249 -6.00 -11.20 -12.24
CA LYS A 249 -6.18 -9.83 -11.73
C LYS A 249 -4.91 -8.99 -11.89
N LEU A 250 -3.73 -9.57 -11.69
CA LEU A 250 -2.45 -8.90 -11.88
C LEU A 250 -2.23 -8.52 -13.34
N VAL A 251 -2.38 -9.47 -14.26
CA VAL A 251 -2.21 -9.26 -15.70
C VAL A 251 -3.19 -8.19 -16.23
N ILE A 252 -4.46 -8.27 -15.81
CA ILE A 252 -5.48 -7.29 -16.19
C ILE A 252 -5.11 -5.89 -15.66
N SER A 253 -4.69 -5.78 -14.41
CA SER A 253 -4.30 -4.51 -13.79
C SER A 253 -3.10 -3.88 -14.50
N GLU A 254 -2.07 -4.66 -14.81
CA GLU A 254 -0.89 -4.17 -15.55
C GLU A 254 -1.27 -3.70 -16.96
N ALA A 255 -2.16 -4.42 -17.63
CA ALA A 255 -2.67 -4.01 -18.94
C ALA A 255 -3.40 -2.66 -18.86
N TYR A 256 -4.26 -2.45 -17.85
CA TYR A 256 -4.94 -1.16 -17.65
C TYR A 256 -3.96 -0.03 -17.32
N GLU A 257 -2.95 -0.29 -16.50
CA GLU A 257 -1.91 0.68 -16.17
C GLU A 257 -1.15 1.13 -17.43
N GLN A 258 -0.75 0.18 -18.28
CA GLN A 258 -0.07 0.48 -19.55
C GLN A 258 -0.95 1.31 -20.50
N ILE A 259 -2.24 1.01 -20.57
CA ILE A 259 -3.21 1.78 -21.35
C ILE A 259 -3.32 3.20 -20.78
N GLY A 260 -3.45 3.34 -19.45
CA GLY A 260 -3.53 4.62 -18.77
C GLY A 260 -2.27 5.49 -19.00
N LEU A 261 -1.08 4.90 -18.85
CA LEU A 261 0.19 5.58 -19.11
C LEU A 261 0.31 6.05 -20.56
N LYS A 262 -0.08 5.20 -21.52
CA LYS A 262 -0.06 5.56 -22.96
C LYS A 262 -1.02 6.72 -23.25
N LYS A 263 -2.23 6.67 -22.69
CA LYS A 263 -3.23 7.73 -22.84
C LYS A 263 -2.76 9.04 -22.21
N GLY A 264 -2.27 9.01 -20.98
CA GLY A 264 -1.77 10.19 -20.29
C GLY A 264 -0.55 10.84 -21.00
N ARG A 265 0.35 10.03 -21.57
CA ARG A 265 1.47 10.54 -22.39
C ARG A 265 0.96 11.26 -23.64
N GLU A 266 -0.03 10.68 -24.35
CA GLU A 266 -0.58 11.29 -25.55
C GLU A 266 -1.34 12.59 -25.24
N GLU A 267 -2.16 12.60 -24.19
CA GLU A 267 -2.87 13.79 -23.72
C GLU A 267 -1.88 14.90 -23.32
N GLY A 268 -0.85 14.57 -22.53
CA GLY A 268 0.19 15.52 -22.15
C GLY A 268 1.00 16.06 -23.35
N ARG A 269 1.26 15.20 -24.36
CA ARG A 269 1.92 15.61 -25.61
C ARG A 269 1.06 16.60 -26.41
N VAL A 270 -0.23 16.35 -26.53
CA VAL A 270 -1.18 17.21 -27.24
C VAL A 270 -1.31 18.55 -26.52
N GLU A 271 -1.50 18.53 -25.20
CA GLU A 271 -1.62 19.72 -24.38
C GLU A 271 -0.32 20.57 -24.40
N GLY A 272 0.82 19.91 -24.20
CA GLY A 272 2.13 20.58 -24.26
C GLY A 272 2.42 21.23 -25.63
N ARG A 273 2.02 20.53 -26.71
CA ARG A 273 2.16 21.11 -28.08
C ARG A 273 1.25 22.32 -28.28
N ALA A 274 0.02 22.25 -27.77
CA ALA A 274 -0.94 23.37 -27.87
C ALA A 274 -0.44 24.58 -27.06
N LYS A 275 0.01 24.39 -25.83
CA LYS A 275 0.59 25.44 -24.99
C LYS A 275 1.86 26.05 -25.64
N GLY A 276 2.79 25.21 -26.07
CA GLY A 276 4.02 25.68 -26.70
C GLY A 276 3.79 26.45 -27.98
N LEU A 277 2.74 26.11 -28.77
CA LEU A 277 2.36 26.86 -29.95
C LEU A 277 1.87 28.28 -29.59
N VAL A 278 0.98 28.38 -28.57
CA VAL A 278 0.45 29.67 -28.10
C VAL A 278 1.59 30.54 -27.55
N GLU A 279 2.41 30.00 -26.67
CA GLU A 279 3.56 30.71 -26.08
C GLU A 279 4.57 31.16 -27.15
N GLY A 280 4.87 30.28 -28.11
CA GLY A 280 5.77 30.61 -29.21
C GLY A 280 5.22 31.70 -30.14
N MET A 281 3.91 31.70 -30.39
CA MET A 281 3.26 32.79 -31.17
C MET A 281 3.28 34.11 -30.41
N GLU A 282 3.04 34.11 -29.09
CA GLU A 282 3.11 35.33 -28.27
C GLU A 282 4.55 35.88 -28.21
N GLN A 283 5.53 35.01 -27.96
CA GLN A 283 6.94 35.40 -27.96
C GLN A 283 7.38 35.98 -29.36
N GLY A 284 6.95 35.33 -30.44
CA GLY A 284 7.20 35.81 -31.79
C GLY A 284 6.60 37.20 -32.05
N LYS A 285 5.36 37.42 -31.60
CA LYS A 285 4.72 38.76 -31.69
C LYS A 285 5.48 39.82 -30.89
N MET A 286 5.93 39.48 -29.67
CA MET A 286 6.73 40.41 -28.85
C MET A 286 8.07 40.76 -29.48
N GLU A 287 8.75 39.78 -30.07
CA GLU A 287 10.05 40.00 -30.72
C GLU A 287 9.89 40.90 -31.96
N VAL A 288 8.87 40.63 -32.78
CA VAL A 288 8.55 41.50 -33.93
C VAL A 288 8.21 42.92 -33.48
N ALA A 289 7.41 43.08 -32.42
CA ALA A 289 7.08 44.38 -31.85
C ALA A 289 8.30 45.12 -31.33
N ARG A 290 9.26 44.44 -30.67
CA ARG A 290 10.56 45.05 -30.28
C ARG A 290 11.37 45.56 -31.49
N GLN A 291 11.41 44.79 -32.55
CA GLN A 291 12.12 45.22 -33.78
C GLN A 291 11.46 46.43 -34.42
N MET A 292 10.12 46.44 -34.50
CA MET A 292 9.37 47.59 -35.01
C MET A 292 9.62 48.85 -34.16
N LYS A 293 9.70 48.71 -32.82
CA LYS A 293 10.03 49.82 -31.90
C LYS A 293 11.44 50.35 -32.15
N LYS A 294 12.44 49.47 -32.38
CA LYS A 294 13.81 49.87 -32.77
C LYS A 294 13.87 50.57 -34.12
N MET A 295 13.00 50.24 -35.04
CA MET A 295 12.88 50.89 -36.35
C MET A 295 12.17 52.24 -36.28
N GLY A 296 11.70 52.71 -35.13
CA GLY A 296 11.09 54.01 -34.92
C GLY A 296 9.59 54.10 -35.26
N LEU A 297 8.90 52.98 -35.40
CA LEU A 297 7.45 52.97 -35.58
C LEU A 297 6.73 53.47 -34.31
N SER A 298 5.61 54.16 -34.50
CA SER A 298 4.79 54.64 -33.40
C SER A 298 4.10 53.46 -32.66
N ILE A 299 3.79 53.62 -31.35
CA ILE A 299 3.10 52.61 -30.54
C ILE A 299 1.81 52.16 -31.23
N ALA A 300 1.02 53.09 -31.79
CA ALA A 300 -0.23 52.76 -32.48
C ALA A 300 -0.01 51.84 -33.70
N GLN A 301 1.05 52.08 -34.48
CA GLN A 301 1.40 51.22 -35.62
C GLN A 301 1.87 49.84 -35.18
N ILE A 302 2.63 49.76 -34.08
CA ILE A 302 3.10 48.47 -33.53
C ILE A 302 1.93 47.65 -33.00
N VAL A 303 1.03 48.26 -32.28
CA VAL A 303 -0.23 47.60 -31.76
C VAL A 303 -1.04 47.04 -32.93
N GLN A 304 -1.26 47.86 -33.98
CA GLN A 304 -2.02 47.45 -35.15
C GLN A 304 -1.35 46.29 -35.92
N ALA A 305 -0.03 46.27 -36.02
CA ALA A 305 0.71 45.28 -36.79
C ALA A 305 0.91 43.97 -35.99
N SER A 306 1.18 44.04 -34.68
CA SER A 306 1.48 42.88 -33.83
C SER A 306 0.25 42.23 -33.20
N GLY A 307 -0.85 43.00 -33.05
CA GLY A 307 -2.04 42.61 -32.29
C GLY A 307 -1.80 42.51 -30.80
N LEU A 308 -0.68 43.02 -30.28
CA LEU A 308 -0.40 43.07 -28.85
C LEU A 308 -1.10 44.24 -28.17
N PRO A 309 -1.54 44.10 -26.90
CA PRO A 309 -2.07 45.20 -26.11
C PRO A 309 -1.09 46.38 -26.02
N GLU A 310 -1.60 47.61 -26.03
CA GLU A 310 -0.80 48.83 -25.98
C GLU A 310 0.13 48.88 -24.76
N GLU A 311 -0.32 48.38 -23.61
CA GLU A 311 0.47 48.31 -22.38
C GLU A 311 1.70 47.43 -22.53
N ILE A 312 1.58 46.30 -23.23
CA ILE A 312 2.68 45.39 -23.52
C ILE A 312 3.66 46.09 -24.48
N VAL A 313 3.17 46.76 -25.54
CA VAL A 313 4.02 47.46 -26.49
C VAL A 313 4.77 48.63 -25.85
N LYS A 314 4.17 49.36 -24.92
CA LYS A 314 4.84 50.41 -24.13
C LYS A 314 5.98 49.85 -23.26
N GLY A 315 5.80 48.67 -22.71
CA GLY A 315 6.77 47.97 -21.82
C GLY A 315 7.93 47.28 -22.56
N LEU A 316 7.85 47.09 -23.89
CA LEU A 316 8.93 46.52 -24.72
C LEU A 316 10.04 47.53 -24.95
#